data_d4585f12cad24f3f75c860fd58cb1d3e
#
_entry.id   d4585f12cad24f3f75c860fd58cb1d3e
#
_cell.length_a   1.000
_cell.length_b   1.000
_cell.length_c   1.000
_cell.angle_alpha   90.00
_cell.angle_beta   90.00
_cell.angle_gamma   90.00
#
_symmetry.space_group_name_H-M   'P 1'
#
loop_
_entity.id
_entity.type
_entity.pdbx_description
1 polymer ?
#
loop_
_entity_poly.entity_id
_entity_poly.type
_entity_poly.pdbx_seq_one_letter_code
_entity_poly.pdbx_strand_id
1 'polypeptide(L)'
;MGLANDRVALMDEQSTKKAIAYIFSGTGNTLTAGKMLQGSLPEYGISLDIYQITTDLAHMPDPNAYDLAFFAYPIHAFNSPQFFLHFVKNIPALNEEKSGMPAYIFKTSGEPFRPNNASSYSLCHILRKKGFQPASDMHMLMPYNIMFRYPDAMAKQMYIHTRHMAGVLAEKAGEDLIEKPSFNPITVIWAYLLRLQWFGAWVNGPLIKAKADLCTSCGKCVKNCPANNLTMVQKMVHGEVKVLPKFGGKCTMCMCCTMDCPTGAINPGFLTPWKVNGAWDFDKLMADDSIPDNWTDNENAKYFKLFRNYYRNT
;
A
#
# COMPACT_ATOMS: atom_id res chain seq x y z
N MET A 1 -34.94 -5.29 -25.27
CA MET A 1 -34.19 -4.07 -25.62
C MET A 1 -34.62 -2.83 -24.81
N GLY A 2 -35.41 -2.96 -23.75
CA GLY A 2 -35.97 -1.86 -22.94
C GLY A 2 -35.36 -1.62 -21.57
N LEU A 3 -34.65 -2.57 -20.99
CA LEU A 3 -34.17 -2.50 -19.58
C LEU A 3 -32.76 -1.88 -19.40
N ALA A 4 -31.99 -1.72 -20.47
CA ALA A 4 -30.66 -1.09 -20.41
C ALA A 4 -30.72 0.44 -20.56
N ASN A 5 -31.74 0.98 -21.25
CA ASN A 5 -31.90 2.42 -21.42
C ASN A 5 -32.46 3.13 -20.18
N ASP A 6 -33.24 2.42 -19.34
CA ASP A 6 -33.86 3.03 -18.14
C ASP A 6 -32.85 3.23 -17.00
N ARG A 7 -31.75 2.46 -16.98
CA ARG A 7 -30.67 2.69 -15.99
C ARG A 7 -29.79 3.89 -16.31
N VAL A 8 -29.59 4.20 -17.60
CA VAL A 8 -28.76 5.35 -18.01
C VAL A 8 -29.50 6.68 -17.81
N ALA A 9 -30.84 6.70 -17.94
CA ALA A 9 -31.65 7.90 -17.77
C ALA A 9 -31.87 8.29 -16.29
N LEU A 10 -31.64 7.36 -15.33
CA LEU A 10 -31.78 7.63 -13.88
C LEU A 10 -30.45 8.07 -13.22
N MET A 11 -29.35 8.17 -13.98
CA MET A 11 -28.05 8.60 -13.44
C MET A 11 -27.81 10.12 -13.48
N ASP A 12 -28.75 10.91 -13.97
CA ASP A 12 -28.53 12.35 -14.27
C ASP A 12 -28.80 13.30 -13.09
N GLU A 13 -29.14 12.82 -11.87
CA GLU A 13 -29.32 13.68 -10.67
C GLU A 13 -28.75 13.08 -9.37
N GLN A 14 -28.00 11.97 -9.39
CA GLN A 14 -27.35 11.51 -8.17
C GLN A 14 -26.09 12.35 -7.90
N SER A 15 -26.15 13.19 -6.87
CA SER A 15 -24.98 13.83 -6.28
C SER A 15 -23.83 12.82 -6.16
N THR A 16 -22.76 12.99 -6.94
CA THR A 16 -21.60 12.11 -6.89
C THR A 16 -20.94 12.21 -5.52
N LYS A 17 -20.89 11.08 -4.78
CA LYS A 17 -20.13 11.01 -3.52
C LYS A 17 -18.66 11.31 -3.77
N LYS A 18 -18.04 12.05 -2.88
CA LYS A 18 -16.59 12.33 -2.91
C LYS A 18 -15.87 11.46 -1.90
N ALA A 19 -14.85 10.76 -2.35
CA ALA A 19 -14.02 9.91 -1.52
C ALA A 19 -12.59 10.39 -1.48
N ILE A 20 -11.89 10.15 -0.36
CA ILE A 20 -10.45 10.33 -0.22
C ILE A 20 -9.76 9.00 0.10
N ALA A 21 -8.67 8.68 -0.57
CA ALA A 21 -7.79 7.57 -0.22
C ALA A 21 -6.46 8.07 0.33
N TYR A 22 -6.17 7.79 1.58
CA TYR A 22 -4.86 8.00 2.19
C TYR A 22 -4.02 6.75 2.01
N ILE A 23 -3.06 6.79 1.08
CA ILE A 23 -2.28 5.62 0.68
C ILE A 23 -0.81 5.77 1.05
N PHE A 24 -0.30 4.86 1.86
CA PHE A 24 1.14 4.67 2.03
C PHE A 24 1.62 3.57 1.08
N SER A 25 2.55 3.90 0.18
CA SER A 25 3.11 2.95 -0.78
C SER A 25 4.58 3.28 -1.04
N GLY A 26 5.50 2.42 -0.59
CA GLY A 26 6.93 2.61 -0.82
C GLY A 26 7.39 2.15 -2.20
N THR A 27 6.87 1.03 -2.67
CA THR A 27 7.33 0.36 -3.90
C THR A 27 6.27 0.28 -5.01
N GLY A 28 5.14 1.00 -4.84
CA GLY A 28 4.10 1.13 -5.85
C GLY A 28 2.92 0.18 -5.71
N ASN A 29 3.06 -1.01 -5.12
CA ASN A 29 1.99 -2.03 -5.10
C ASN A 29 0.67 -1.56 -4.48
N THR A 30 0.71 -0.94 -3.30
CA THR A 30 -0.51 -0.43 -2.65
C THR A 30 -1.14 0.72 -3.44
N LEU A 31 -0.31 1.57 -4.06
CA LEU A 31 -0.80 2.63 -4.93
C LEU A 31 -1.47 2.06 -6.19
N THR A 32 -0.91 0.99 -6.77
CA THR A 32 -1.51 0.29 -7.91
C THR A 32 -2.90 -0.25 -7.55
N ALA A 33 -3.05 -0.90 -6.38
CA ALA A 33 -4.37 -1.33 -5.89
C ALA A 33 -5.33 -0.14 -5.69
N GLY A 34 -4.84 0.99 -5.18
CA GLY A 34 -5.62 2.22 -5.05
C GLY A 34 -6.08 2.81 -6.39
N LYS A 35 -5.24 2.75 -7.43
CA LYS A 35 -5.61 3.16 -8.79
C LYS A 35 -6.65 2.23 -9.43
N MET A 36 -6.56 0.92 -9.16
CA MET A 36 -7.60 -0.03 -9.58
C MET A 36 -8.95 0.32 -8.94
N LEU A 37 -8.95 0.60 -7.64
CA LEU A 37 -10.14 1.06 -6.92
C LEU A 37 -10.69 2.37 -7.51
N GLN A 38 -9.82 3.35 -7.79
CA GLN A 38 -10.19 4.62 -8.42
C GLN A 38 -10.88 4.42 -9.78
N GLY A 39 -10.45 3.40 -10.54
CA GLY A 39 -11.06 3.05 -11.83
C GLY A 39 -12.44 2.37 -11.71
N SER A 40 -12.74 1.71 -10.57
CA SER A 40 -13.99 0.98 -10.36
C SER A 40 -15.09 1.83 -9.67
N LEU A 41 -14.71 2.81 -8.87
CA LEU A 41 -15.66 3.63 -8.08
C LEU A 41 -16.66 4.48 -8.91
N PRO A 42 -16.30 5.00 -10.11
CA PRO A 42 -17.24 5.75 -10.93
C PRO A 42 -18.50 4.99 -11.31
N GLU A 43 -18.44 3.66 -11.43
CA GLU A 43 -19.62 2.80 -11.68
C GLU A 43 -20.69 2.91 -10.58
N TYR A 44 -20.28 3.38 -9.38
CA TYR A 44 -21.13 3.57 -8.21
C TYR A 44 -21.38 5.05 -7.88
N GLY A 45 -21.08 5.97 -8.82
CA GLY A 45 -21.27 7.40 -8.60
C GLY A 45 -20.30 8.00 -7.56
N ILE A 46 -19.11 7.42 -7.39
CA ILE A 46 -18.10 7.87 -6.42
C ILE A 46 -16.87 8.38 -7.15
N SER A 47 -16.46 9.62 -6.88
CA SER A 47 -15.15 10.16 -7.30
C SER A 47 -14.12 9.95 -6.20
N LEU A 48 -12.90 9.52 -6.55
CA LEU A 48 -11.83 9.24 -5.59
C LEU A 48 -10.63 10.15 -5.81
N ASP A 49 -10.28 10.92 -4.79
CA ASP A 49 -9.00 11.61 -4.68
C ASP A 49 -7.98 10.69 -3.99
N ILE A 50 -6.77 10.56 -4.55
CA ILE A 50 -5.69 9.78 -3.96
C ILE A 50 -4.64 10.71 -3.37
N TYR A 51 -4.40 10.62 -2.07
CA TYR A 51 -3.30 11.27 -1.38
C TYR A 51 -2.23 10.24 -0.99
N GLN A 52 -1.05 10.35 -1.58
CA GLN A 52 0.11 9.56 -1.16
C GLN A 52 0.72 10.16 0.10
N ILE A 53 0.77 9.35 1.16
CA ILE A 53 1.22 9.78 2.48
C ILE A 53 2.70 10.14 2.49
N THR A 54 3.00 11.35 2.92
CA THR A 54 4.35 11.88 3.16
C THR A 54 4.45 12.52 4.54
N THR A 55 5.60 13.13 4.86
CA THR A 55 5.76 13.97 6.05
C THR A 55 5.21 15.36 5.90
N ASP A 56 4.78 15.75 4.71
CA ASP A 56 4.15 17.06 4.47
C ASP A 56 2.68 17.01 4.89
N LEU A 57 2.42 17.41 6.12
CA LEU A 57 1.08 17.48 6.68
C LEU A 57 0.34 18.79 6.30
N ALA A 58 1.05 19.81 5.80
CA ALA A 58 0.44 21.09 5.45
C ALA A 58 -0.49 21.02 4.23
N HIS A 59 -0.18 20.08 3.31
CA HIS A 59 -0.99 19.85 2.10
C HIS A 59 -1.86 18.59 2.21
N MET A 60 -2.05 18.07 3.41
CA MET A 60 -2.89 16.90 3.64
C MET A 60 -4.37 17.27 3.47
N PRO A 61 -5.13 16.55 2.63
CA PRO A 61 -6.56 16.78 2.50
C PRO A 61 -7.30 16.58 3.82
N ASP A 62 -8.23 17.48 4.15
CA ASP A 62 -9.10 17.34 5.31
C ASP A 62 -10.20 16.31 5.00
N PRO A 63 -10.34 15.24 5.80
CA PRO A 63 -11.38 14.24 5.58
C PRO A 63 -12.81 14.82 5.68
N ASN A 64 -12.99 15.92 6.38
CA ASN A 64 -14.33 16.55 6.50
C ASN A 64 -14.88 17.10 5.18
N ALA A 65 -14.03 17.23 4.14
CA ALA A 65 -14.44 17.64 2.79
C ALA A 65 -15.01 16.48 1.94
N TYR A 66 -15.09 15.26 2.50
CA TYR A 66 -15.46 14.04 1.79
C TYR A 66 -16.65 13.32 2.46
N ASP A 67 -17.21 12.34 1.75
CA ASP A 67 -18.36 11.56 2.21
C ASP A 67 -17.94 10.17 2.72
N LEU A 68 -16.80 9.66 2.26
CA LEU A 68 -16.19 8.42 2.72
C LEU A 68 -14.67 8.46 2.55
N ALA A 69 -13.97 7.61 3.29
CA ALA A 69 -12.52 7.55 3.25
C ALA A 69 -11.99 6.12 3.08
N PHE A 70 -10.88 6.01 2.34
CA PHE A 70 -10.09 4.78 2.21
C PHE A 70 -8.74 4.96 2.89
N PHE A 71 -8.28 3.92 3.58
CA PHE A 71 -6.98 3.89 4.24
C PHE A 71 -6.19 2.67 3.76
N ALA A 72 -5.04 2.92 3.15
CA ALA A 72 -4.29 1.85 2.50
C ALA A 72 -2.79 1.84 2.84
N TYR A 73 -2.24 0.63 3.04
CA TYR A 73 -0.85 0.45 3.41
C TYR A 73 -0.31 -0.94 3.04
N PRO A 74 1.01 -1.09 2.80
CA PRO A 74 1.64 -2.41 2.73
C PRO A 74 1.83 -2.97 4.14
N ILE A 75 1.56 -4.25 4.33
CA ILE A 75 1.80 -4.92 5.61
C ILE A 75 3.30 -5.11 5.81
N HIS A 76 3.82 -4.63 6.94
CA HIS A 76 5.19 -4.84 7.37
C HIS A 76 5.21 -5.76 8.59
N ALA A 77 5.70 -7.01 8.43
CA ALA A 77 5.76 -8.05 9.47
C ALA A 77 4.47 -8.09 10.31
N PHE A 78 3.34 -8.34 9.65
CA PHE A 78 1.99 -8.48 10.22
C PHE A 78 1.43 -7.21 10.90
N ASN A 79 2.02 -6.04 10.63
CA ASN A 79 1.57 -4.77 11.18
C ASN A 79 1.36 -3.71 10.12
N SER A 80 0.51 -2.71 10.41
CA SER A 80 0.55 -1.43 9.72
C SER A 80 1.90 -0.76 9.97
N PRO A 81 2.52 -0.11 8.98
CA PRO A 81 3.75 0.64 9.19
C PRO A 81 3.58 1.74 10.25
N GLN A 82 4.59 1.91 11.13
CA GLN A 82 4.55 2.95 12.17
C GLN A 82 4.34 4.34 11.57
N PHE A 83 5.00 4.62 10.45
CA PHE A 83 4.89 5.88 9.71
C PHE A 83 3.43 6.15 9.27
N PHE A 84 2.76 5.13 8.72
CA PHE A 84 1.35 5.22 8.33
C PHE A 84 0.44 5.50 9.53
N LEU A 85 0.62 4.78 10.64
CA LEU A 85 -0.17 5.02 11.87
C LEU A 85 0.09 6.41 12.46
N HIS A 86 1.33 6.90 12.39
CA HIS A 86 1.66 8.26 12.82
C HIS A 86 0.92 9.29 11.95
N PHE A 87 0.91 9.13 10.64
CA PHE A 87 0.14 9.98 9.74
C PHE A 87 -1.36 9.99 10.12
N VAL A 88 -1.99 8.80 10.26
CA VAL A 88 -3.43 8.70 10.60
C VAL A 88 -3.73 9.34 11.96
N LYS A 89 -2.82 9.32 12.93
CA LYS A 89 -2.99 10.05 14.19
C LYS A 89 -3.04 11.57 14.02
N ASN A 90 -2.41 12.11 12.97
CA ASN A 90 -2.31 13.54 12.72
C ASN A 90 -3.36 14.08 11.74
N ILE A 91 -4.14 13.24 11.04
CA ILE A 91 -5.27 13.74 10.25
C ILE A 91 -6.28 14.41 11.19
N PRO A 92 -7.08 15.40 10.74
CA PRO A 92 -8.16 15.98 11.52
C PRO A 92 -9.15 14.92 12.01
N ALA A 93 -9.74 15.12 13.18
CA ALA A 93 -10.91 14.36 13.58
C ALA A 93 -12.12 14.82 12.77
N LEU A 94 -13.09 13.93 12.61
CA LEU A 94 -14.34 14.30 11.97
C LEU A 94 -15.14 15.26 12.88
N ASN A 95 -15.76 16.23 12.27
CA ASN A 95 -16.73 17.10 12.93
C ASN A 95 -18.04 16.35 13.20
N GLU A 96 -19.00 16.98 13.88
CA GLU A 96 -20.27 16.35 14.24
C GLU A 96 -21.08 15.91 13.02
N GLU A 97 -21.09 16.70 11.94
CA GLU A 97 -21.83 16.41 10.70
C GLU A 97 -21.28 15.17 9.96
N LYS A 98 -19.97 14.95 10.03
CA LYS A 98 -19.27 13.83 9.37
C LYS A 98 -19.02 12.66 10.32
N SER A 99 -19.41 12.76 11.60
CA SER A 99 -19.23 11.68 12.57
C SER A 99 -19.90 10.40 12.11
N GLY A 100 -19.15 9.29 12.16
CA GLY A 100 -19.61 8.01 11.64
C GLY A 100 -19.30 7.78 10.16
N MET A 101 -18.55 8.69 9.49
CA MET A 101 -18.13 8.50 8.10
C MET A 101 -17.51 7.12 7.89
N PRO A 102 -17.96 6.36 6.86
CA PRO A 102 -17.39 5.06 6.54
C PRO A 102 -15.90 5.15 6.19
N ALA A 103 -15.11 4.28 6.80
CA ALA A 103 -13.68 4.12 6.53
C ALA A 103 -13.39 2.71 6.03
N TYR A 104 -13.12 2.57 4.75
CA TYR A 104 -12.75 1.32 4.12
C TYR A 104 -11.24 1.13 4.16
N ILE A 105 -10.81 -0.04 4.56
CA ILE A 105 -9.38 -0.36 4.70
C ILE A 105 -9.01 -1.40 3.64
N PHE A 106 -7.94 -1.16 2.91
CA PHE A 106 -7.29 -2.20 2.13
C PHE A 106 -5.79 -2.21 2.37
N LYS A 107 -5.23 -3.41 2.38
CA LYS A 107 -3.83 -3.62 2.72
C LYS A 107 -3.20 -4.63 1.77
N THR A 108 -1.92 -4.44 1.45
CA THR A 108 -1.23 -5.31 0.50
C THR A 108 -0.11 -6.10 1.17
N SER A 109 0.07 -7.34 0.78
CA SER A 109 1.24 -8.15 1.11
C SER A 109 1.50 -9.22 0.05
N GLY A 110 2.66 -9.87 0.12
CA GLY A 110 3.00 -10.95 -0.81
C GLY A 110 2.38 -12.32 -0.46
N GLU A 111 1.81 -12.48 0.74
CA GLU A 111 1.35 -13.81 1.21
C GLU A 111 0.06 -13.71 2.04
N PRO A 112 -0.86 -14.70 1.88
CA PRO A 112 -2.15 -14.71 2.57
C PRO A 112 -2.05 -15.31 3.99
N PHE A 113 -1.07 -14.87 4.76
CA PHE A 113 -0.90 -15.35 6.13
C PHE A 113 -1.97 -14.79 7.07
N ARG A 114 -2.59 -15.65 7.87
CA ARG A 114 -3.64 -15.25 8.83
C ARG A 114 -3.24 -14.11 9.78
N PRO A 115 -1.99 -14.03 10.30
CA PRO A 115 -1.57 -12.90 11.14
C PRO A 115 -1.68 -11.53 10.45
N ASN A 116 -1.66 -11.48 9.11
CA ASN A 116 -1.86 -10.24 8.35
C ASN A 116 -3.21 -9.58 8.65
N ASN A 117 -4.23 -10.37 9.03
CA ASN A 117 -5.55 -9.83 9.37
C ASN A 117 -5.51 -8.92 10.60
N ALA A 118 -4.58 -9.15 11.53
CA ALA A 118 -4.44 -8.32 12.73
C ALA A 118 -3.77 -6.96 12.46
N SER A 119 -3.17 -6.76 11.28
CA SER A 119 -2.38 -5.55 10.96
C SER A 119 -3.17 -4.25 11.08
N SER A 120 -4.48 -4.28 10.85
CA SER A 120 -5.39 -3.12 10.91
C SER A 120 -5.99 -2.86 12.30
N TYR A 121 -5.74 -3.71 13.29
CA TYR A 121 -6.31 -3.54 14.64
C TYR A 121 -6.06 -2.14 15.23
N SER A 122 -4.79 -1.69 15.21
CA SER A 122 -4.43 -0.37 15.73
C SER A 122 -4.98 0.77 14.88
N LEU A 123 -5.05 0.59 13.56
CA LEU A 123 -5.65 1.54 12.65
C LEU A 123 -7.13 1.73 12.97
N CYS A 124 -7.90 0.65 13.09
CA CYS A 124 -9.32 0.70 13.43
C CYS A 124 -9.58 1.44 14.76
N HIS A 125 -8.68 1.24 15.76
CA HIS A 125 -8.80 1.94 17.02
C HIS A 125 -8.56 3.45 16.88
N ILE A 126 -7.57 3.86 16.07
CA ILE A 126 -7.29 5.28 15.81
C ILE A 126 -8.44 5.92 15.04
N LEU A 127 -8.95 5.24 14.01
CA LEU A 127 -10.06 5.73 13.18
C LEU A 127 -11.33 5.98 14.02
N ARG A 128 -11.71 5.03 14.89
CA ARG A 128 -12.87 5.22 15.79
C ARG A 128 -12.70 6.43 16.71
N LYS A 129 -11.48 6.65 17.25
CA LYS A 129 -11.19 7.84 18.08
C LYS A 129 -11.30 9.16 17.31
N LYS A 130 -11.17 9.11 15.99
CA LYS A 130 -11.30 10.28 15.11
C LYS A 130 -12.70 10.46 14.52
N GLY A 131 -13.67 9.66 14.96
CA GLY A 131 -15.06 9.73 14.52
C GLY A 131 -15.40 8.88 13.29
N PHE A 132 -14.44 8.17 12.69
CA PHE A 132 -14.71 7.27 11.57
C PHE A 132 -15.34 5.95 12.02
N GLN A 133 -16.14 5.36 11.13
CA GLN A 133 -16.65 4.00 11.26
C GLN A 133 -15.88 3.06 10.34
N PRO A 134 -14.95 2.22 10.85
CA PRO A 134 -14.33 1.18 10.01
C PRO A 134 -15.39 0.26 9.42
N ALA A 135 -15.50 0.28 8.09
CA ALA A 135 -16.56 -0.35 7.31
C ALA A 135 -16.14 -1.66 6.64
N SER A 136 -14.86 -1.78 6.27
CA SER A 136 -14.31 -2.99 5.69
C SER A 136 -12.80 -3.07 5.93
N ASP A 137 -12.22 -4.27 5.87
CA ASP A 137 -10.78 -4.51 6.00
C ASP A 137 -10.34 -5.61 5.03
N MET A 138 -9.95 -5.22 3.83
CA MET A 138 -9.60 -6.13 2.76
C MET A 138 -8.09 -6.32 2.65
N HIS A 139 -7.67 -7.58 2.54
CA HIS A 139 -6.28 -7.94 2.32
C HIS A 139 -6.10 -8.35 0.85
N MET A 140 -5.35 -7.57 0.09
CA MET A 140 -5.08 -7.78 -1.33
C MET A 140 -3.65 -8.31 -1.52
N LEU A 141 -3.47 -9.36 -2.33
CA LEU A 141 -2.16 -9.94 -2.57
C LEU A 141 -1.47 -9.24 -3.75
N MET A 142 -0.27 -8.73 -3.50
CA MET A 142 0.58 -8.15 -4.52
C MET A 142 1.98 -8.76 -4.43
N PRO A 143 2.67 -9.01 -5.56
CA PRO A 143 3.94 -9.73 -5.53
C PRO A 143 5.02 -8.95 -4.79
N TYR A 144 5.92 -9.67 -4.14
CA TYR A 144 7.04 -9.07 -3.41
C TYR A 144 7.96 -8.24 -4.31
N ASN A 145 8.37 -7.09 -3.80
CA ASN A 145 9.44 -6.26 -4.37
C ASN A 145 10.79 -6.48 -3.66
N ILE A 146 10.79 -7.24 -2.56
CA ILE A 146 11.98 -7.61 -1.77
C ILE A 146 11.90 -9.10 -1.42
N MET A 147 12.95 -9.67 -0.85
CA MET A 147 13.12 -11.05 -0.40
C MET A 147 13.33 -12.03 -1.55
N PHE A 148 12.32 -12.33 -2.33
CA PHE A 148 12.38 -13.21 -3.50
C PHE A 148 11.40 -12.74 -4.57
N ARG A 149 11.66 -13.14 -5.82
CA ARG A 149 10.79 -12.84 -6.94
C ARG A 149 9.88 -14.03 -7.22
N TYR A 150 8.58 -13.79 -7.25
CA TYR A 150 7.62 -14.75 -7.75
C TYR A 150 7.81 -14.98 -9.25
N PRO A 151 7.36 -16.15 -9.79
CA PRO A 151 7.19 -16.33 -11.24
C PRO A 151 6.25 -15.25 -11.80
N ASP A 152 6.51 -14.83 -13.03
CA ASP A 152 5.72 -13.79 -13.69
C ASP A 152 4.23 -14.18 -13.78
N ALA A 153 3.93 -15.46 -14.00
CA ALA A 153 2.55 -15.99 -13.99
C ALA A 153 1.84 -15.82 -12.64
N MET A 154 2.55 -16.02 -11.54
CA MET A 154 1.98 -15.77 -10.22
C MET A 154 1.77 -14.28 -9.95
N ALA A 155 2.69 -13.43 -10.39
CA ALA A 155 2.55 -11.98 -10.26
C ALA A 155 1.37 -11.45 -11.10
N LYS A 156 1.17 -12.00 -12.31
CA LYS A 156 0.01 -11.71 -13.18
C LYS A 156 -1.29 -12.11 -12.48
N GLN A 157 -1.37 -13.33 -11.94
CA GLN A 157 -2.55 -13.81 -11.19
C GLN A 157 -2.86 -12.94 -9.97
N MET A 158 -1.85 -12.54 -9.18
CA MET A 158 -2.03 -11.62 -8.05
C MET A 158 -2.60 -10.27 -8.49
N TYR A 159 -2.10 -9.72 -9.60
CA TYR A 159 -2.56 -8.45 -10.14
C TYR A 159 -4.02 -8.52 -10.58
N ILE A 160 -4.40 -9.57 -11.33
CA ILE A 160 -5.78 -9.80 -11.79
C ILE A 160 -6.72 -9.92 -10.60
N HIS A 161 -6.34 -10.72 -9.60
CA HIS A 161 -7.15 -10.90 -8.39
C HIS A 161 -7.27 -9.61 -7.58
N THR A 162 -6.19 -8.82 -7.47
CA THR A 162 -6.24 -7.51 -6.78
C THR A 162 -7.19 -6.55 -7.50
N ARG A 163 -7.25 -6.59 -8.84
CA ARG A 163 -8.24 -5.81 -9.61
C ARG A 163 -9.67 -6.25 -9.31
N HIS A 164 -9.93 -7.55 -9.23
CA HIS A 164 -11.23 -8.09 -8.80
C HIS A 164 -11.59 -7.58 -7.40
N MET A 165 -10.68 -7.71 -6.43
CA MET A 165 -10.89 -7.26 -5.05
C MET A 165 -11.12 -5.74 -4.94
N ALA A 166 -10.49 -4.95 -5.81
CA ALA A 166 -10.75 -3.51 -5.88
C ALA A 166 -12.17 -3.22 -6.37
N GLY A 167 -12.69 -4.01 -7.33
CA GLY A 167 -14.10 -3.95 -7.75
C GLY A 167 -15.07 -4.31 -6.61
N VAL A 168 -14.80 -5.40 -5.88
CA VAL A 168 -15.60 -5.79 -4.69
C VAL A 168 -15.58 -4.69 -3.61
N LEU A 169 -14.45 -4.03 -3.42
CA LEU A 169 -14.36 -2.92 -2.46
C LEU A 169 -15.13 -1.69 -2.94
N ALA A 170 -15.12 -1.42 -4.24
CA ALA A 170 -15.90 -0.35 -4.85
C ALA A 170 -17.42 -0.59 -4.71
N GLU A 171 -17.88 -1.83 -4.95
CA GLU A 171 -19.26 -2.26 -4.73
C GLU A 171 -19.68 -2.05 -3.27
N LYS A 172 -18.89 -2.53 -2.30
CA LYS A 172 -19.15 -2.32 -0.87
C LYS A 172 -19.27 -0.84 -0.50
N ALA A 173 -18.43 0.00 -1.06
CA ALA A 173 -18.48 1.45 -0.83
C ALA A 173 -19.68 2.10 -1.51
N GLY A 174 -20.06 1.63 -2.71
CA GLY A 174 -21.23 2.10 -3.46
C GLY A 174 -22.56 1.79 -2.77
N GLU A 175 -22.64 0.61 -2.17
CA GLU A 175 -23.83 0.14 -1.45
C GLU A 175 -23.83 0.52 0.05
N ASP A 176 -22.87 1.33 0.51
CA ASP A 176 -22.69 1.73 1.92
C ASP A 176 -22.61 0.54 2.89
N LEU A 177 -22.05 -0.59 2.44
CA LEU A 177 -21.96 -1.80 3.26
C LEU A 177 -20.95 -1.64 4.39
N ILE A 178 -21.41 -1.91 5.61
CA ILE A 178 -20.61 -1.83 6.84
C ILE A 178 -20.32 -3.23 7.37
N GLU A 179 -19.17 -3.77 7.00
CA GLU A 179 -18.64 -5.02 7.55
C GLU A 179 -17.57 -4.71 8.60
N LYS A 180 -17.97 -4.65 9.86
CA LYS A 180 -17.04 -4.28 10.94
C LYS A 180 -15.85 -5.24 11.02
N PRO A 181 -14.60 -4.76 10.89
CA PRO A 181 -13.42 -5.61 11.04
C PRO A 181 -13.41 -6.33 12.39
N SER A 182 -13.21 -7.65 12.35
CA SER A 182 -13.06 -8.52 13.52
C SER A 182 -11.63 -9.05 13.63
N PHE A 183 -11.13 -9.21 14.85
CA PHE A 183 -9.74 -9.57 15.09
C PHE A 183 -9.63 -10.73 16.06
N ASN A 184 -8.85 -11.74 15.69
CA ASN A 184 -8.51 -12.81 16.59
C ASN A 184 -7.47 -12.31 17.62
N PRO A 185 -7.73 -12.44 18.95
CA PRO A 185 -6.83 -11.94 20.00
C PRO A 185 -5.41 -12.51 19.92
N ILE A 186 -5.26 -13.78 19.54
CA ILE A 186 -3.96 -14.43 19.43
C ILE A 186 -3.14 -13.77 18.31
N THR A 187 -3.75 -13.53 17.14
CA THR A 187 -3.04 -12.88 16.03
C THR A 187 -2.70 -11.43 16.34
N VAL A 188 -3.53 -10.73 17.13
CA VAL A 188 -3.24 -9.39 17.63
C VAL A 188 -2.02 -9.39 18.54
N ILE A 189 -1.94 -10.33 19.51
CA ILE A 189 -0.77 -10.47 20.39
C ILE A 189 0.49 -10.72 19.58
N TRP A 190 0.46 -11.63 18.60
CA TRP A 190 1.58 -11.90 17.70
C TRP A 190 2.01 -10.67 16.91
N ALA A 191 1.04 -9.92 16.36
CA ALA A 191 1.33 -8.68 15.66
C ALA A 191 2.02 -7.66 16.56
N TYR A 192 1.59 -7.54 17.84
CA TYR A 192 2.23 -6.65 18.81
C TYR A 192 3.66 -7.06 19.14
N LEU A 193 3.94 -8.35 19.34
CA LEU A 193 5.29 -8.85 19.59
C LEU A 193 6.24 -8.56 18.40
N LEU A 194 5.73 -8.61 17.17
CA LEU A 194 6.52 -8.35 15.96
C LEU A 194 6.71 -6.85 15.65
N ARG A 195 6.16 -5.94 16.46
CA ARG A 195 6.46 -4.49 16.35
C ARG A 195 7.91 -4.12 16.63
N LEU A 196 8.71 -5.05 17.10
CA LEU A 196 10.16 -4.89 17.26
C LEU A 196 10.82 -4.43 15.94
N GLN A 197 10.26 -4.78 14.79
CA GLN A 197 10.70 -4.28 13.48
C GLN A 197 10.66 -2.75 13.35
N TRP A 198 9.77 -2.04 14.08
CA TRP A 198 9.73 -0.57 14.06
C TRP A 198 11.02 0.03 14.57
N PHE A 199 11.59 -0.60 15.59
CA PHE A 199 12.91 -0.25 16.11
C PHE A 199 14.01 -0.57 15.06
N GLY A 200 13.89 -1.72 14.40
CA GLY A 200 14.79 -2.11 13.31
C GLY A 200 14.83 -1.09 12.17
N ALA A 201 13.72 -0.45 11.84
CA ALA A 201 13.67 0.59 10.82
C ALA A 201 14.51 1.82 11.20
N TRP A 202 14.43 2.26 12.45
CA TRP A 202 15.24 3.36 12.97
C TRP A 202 16.74 3.02 12.95
N VAL A 203 17.13 1.81 13.34
CA VAL A 203 18.53 1.35 13.34
C VAL A 203 19.04 1.19 11.90
N ASN A 204 18.23 0.65 10.99
CA ASN A 204 18.65 0.39 9.60
C ASN A 204 18.89 1.67 8.80
N GLY A 205 18.16 2.75 9.08
CA GLY A 205 18.26 3.99 8.30
C GLY A 205 19.70 4.45 8.07
N PRO A 206 20.51 4.69 9.12
CA PRO A 206 21.91 5.10 8.99
C PRO A 206 22.84 4.05 8.33
N LEU A 207 22.41 2.78 8.28
CA LEU A 207 23.19 1.68 7.65
C LEU A 207 22.98 1.62 6.14
N ILE A 208 21.95 2.28 5.61
CA ILE A 208 21.73 2.39 4.18
C ILE A 208 22.81 3.26 3.56
N LYS A 209 23.39 2.83 2.44
CA LYS A 209 24.47 3.55 1.76
C LYS A 209 24.25 3.53 0.25
N ALA A 210 24.71 4.58 -0.41
CA ALA A 210 24.85 4.60 -1.86
C ALA A 210 26.26 4.20 -2.25
N LYS A 211 26.40 3.31 -3.23
CA LYS A 211 27.68 2.98 -3.88
C LYS A 211 28.08 4.20 -4.74
N ALA A 212 29.20 4.82 -4.38
CA ALA A 212 29.65 6.05 -5.01
C ALA A 212 29.91 5.91 -6.51
N ASP A 213 30.39 4.74 -6.94
CA ASP A 213 30.72 4.47 -8.35
C ASP A 213 29.48 4.29 -9.23
N LEU A 214 28.34 3.91 -8.64
CA LEU A 214 27.07 3.73 -9.34
C LEU A 214 26.14 4.95 -9.18
N CYS A 215 26.39 5.82 -8.21
CA CYS A 215 25.52 6.94 -7.92
C CYS A 215 25.75 8.09 -8.91
N THR A 216 24.70 8.44 -9.66
CA THR A 216 24.72 9.57 -10.61
C THR A 216 24.32 10.91 -9.97
N SER A 217 24.17 10.98 -8.65
CA SER A 217 23.76 12.21 -7.91
C SER A 217 22.40 12.78 -8.35
N CYS A 218 21.53 11.98 -8.95
CA CYS A 218 20.24 12.43 -9.53
C CYS A 218 19.20 12.92 -8.52
N GLY A 219 19.39 12.69 -7.21
CA GLY A 219 18.50 13.16 -6.14
C GLY A 219 17.13 12.48 -6.03
N LYS A 220 16.77 11.52 -6.91
CA LYS A 220 15.46 10.83 -6.87
C LYS A 220 15.15 10.20 -5.52
N CYS A 221 16.14 9.55 -4.89
CA CYS A 221 15.97 8.92 -3.58
C CYS A 221 15.63 9.92 -2.46
N VAL A 222 16.13 11.15 -2.56
CA VAL A 222 15.80 12.24 -1.62
C VAL A 222 14.40 12.76 -1.88
N LYS A 223 14.10 13.08 -3.15
CA LYS A 223 12.80 13.64 -3.56
C LYS A 223 11.63 12.70 -3.22
N ASN A 224 11.81 11.40 -3.45
CA ASN A 224 10.74 10.41 -3.32
C ASN A 224 10.67 9.78 -1.92
N CYS A 225 11.52 10.19 -0.96
CA CYS A 225 11.48 9.63 0.38
C CYS A 225 10.24 10.10 1.15
N PRO A 226 9.25 9.24 1.44
CA PRO A 226 8.02 9.66 2.12
C PRO A 226 8.29 10.17 3.55
N ALA A 227 9.38 9.70 4.19
CA ALA A 227 9.76 10.08 5.55
C ALA A 227 10.73 11.28 5.59
N ASN A 228 11.07 11.88 4.45
CA ASN A 228 12.07 12.97 4.36
C ASN A 228 13.36 12.64 5.14
N ASN A 229 13.87 11.41 4.97
CA ASN A 229 14.97 10.83 5.75
C ASN A 229 16.34 11.03 5.11
N LEU A 230 16.42 11.63 3.92
CA LEU A 230 17.64 11.72 3.13
C LEU A 230 17.98 13.17 2.81
N THR A 231 19.31 13.44 2.76
CA THR A 231 19.85 14.72 2.28
C THR A 231 21.02 14.45 1.34
N MET A 232 21.24 15.33 0.35
CA MET A 232 22.44 15.26 -0.48
C MET A 232 23.62 15.94 0.24
N VAL A 233 24.76 15.26 0.28
CA VAL A 233 25.99 15.76 0.92
C VAL A 233 27.20 15.57 0.01
N GLN A 234 28.15 16.49 0.06
CA GLN A 234 29.44 16.33 -0.60
C GLN A 234 30.33 15.36 0.18
N LYS A 235 30.98 14.45 -0.51
CA LYS A 235 31.97 13.50 0.04
C LYS A 235 33.17 13.37 -0.88
N MET A 236 34.35 13.25 -0.29
CA MET A 236 35.56 12.86 -1.04
C MET A 236 35.48 11.37 -1.35
N VAL A 237 35.58 11.02 -2.62
CA VAL A 237 35.61 9.65 -3.14
C VAL A 237 36.75 9.53 -4.14
N HIS A 238 37.74 8.72 -3.85
CA HIS A 238 38.94 8.55 -4.71
C HIS A 238 39.63 9.85 -5.14
N GLY A 239 39.67 10.86 -4.25
CA GLY A 239 40.30 12.17 -4.52
C GLY A 239 39.37 13.20 -5.21
N GLU A 240 38.15 12.82 -5.56
CA GLU A 240 37.16 13.72 -6.18
C GLU A 240 35.99 14.01 -5.24
N VAL A 241 35.41 15.21 -5.36
CA VAL A 241 34.18 15.57 -4.63
C VAL A 241 32.98 15.00 -5.38
N LYS A 242 32.25 14.08 -4.74
CA LYS A 242 30.96 13.54 -5.24
C LYS A 242 29.81 13.97 -4.32
N VAL A 243 28.63 14.22 -4.91
CA VAL A 243 27.41 14.52 -4.17
C VAL A 243 26.62 13.23 -3.99
N LEU A 244 26.50 12.76 -2.76
CA LEU A 244 25.88 11.47 -2.43
C LEU A 244 24.73 11.62 -1.42
N PRO A 245 23.71 10.73 -1.44
CA PRO A 245 22.68 10.74 -0.43
C PRO A 245 23.23 10.28 0.93
N LYS A 246 22.90 11.03 1.99
CA LYS A 246 23.11 10.66 3.38
C LYS A 246 21.76 10.25 3.97
N PHE A 247 21.72 9.08 4.59
CA PHE A 247 20.53 8.50 5.21
C PHE A 247 20.51 8.77 6.71
N GLY A 248 19.35 9.14 7.25
CA GLY A 248 19.13 9.42 8.66
C GLY A 248 18.36 8.31 9.38
N GLY A 249 17.97 8.58 10.64
CA GLY A 249 17.26 7.65 11.52
C GLY A 249 15.73 7.65 11.37
N LYS A 250 15.14 8.40 10.43
CA LYS A 250 13.68 8.43 10.21
C LYS A 250 13.20 7.39 9.17
N CYS A 251 14.04 6.39 8.88
CA CYS A 251 13.72 5.36 7.87
C CYS A 251 12.48 4.57 8.28
N THR A 252 11.61 4.27 7.31
CA THR A 252 10.40 3.45 7.50
C THR A 252 10.53 2.07 6.85
N MET A 253 11.71 1.74 6.31
CA MET A 253 11.98 0.51 5.54
C MET A 253 11.02 0.30 4.36
N CYS A 254 10.48 1.37 3.80
CA CYS A 254 9.55 1.31 2.67
C CYS A 254 10.19 0.93 1.33
N MET A 255 11.52 0.89 1.23
CA MET A 255 12.33 0.53 0.07
C MET A 255 12.21 1.45 -1.15
N CYS A 256 11.47 2.55 -1.06
CA CYS A 256 11.27 3.51 -2.14
C CYS A 256 12.61 3.96 -2.77
N CYS A 257 13.54 4.44 -1.94
CA CYS A 257 14.85 4.92 -2.41
C CYS A 257 15.66 3.86 -3.18
N THR A 258 15.53 2.59 -2.78
CA THR A 258 16.23 1.46 -3.43
C THR A 258 15.58 1.11 -4.77
N MET A 259 14.25 1.11 -4.82
CA MET A 259 13.47 0.76 -6.01
C MET A 259 13.54 1.85 -7.09
N ASP A 260 13.50 3.12 -6.69
CA ASP A 260 13.53 4.27 -7.61
C ASP A 260 14.94 4.62 -8.09
N CYS A 261 15.96 3.95 -7.57
CA CYS A 261 17.33 4.22 -7.98
C CYS A 261 17.61 3.67 -9.38
N PRO A 262 17.82 4.53 -10.41
CA PRO A 262 17.94 4.08 -11.80
C PRO A 262 19.19 3.23 -12.05
N THR A 263 20.20 3.36 -11.19
CA THR A 263 21.48 2.63 -11.32
C THR A 263 21.64 1.51 -10.30
N GLY A 264 20.65 1.26 -9.44
CA GLY A 264 20.76 0.30 -8.35
C GLY A 264 21.87 0.63 -7.33
N ALA A 265 22.25 1.91 -7.21
CA ALA A 265 23.36 2.34 -6.35
C ALA A 265 23.07 2.16 -4.85
N ILE A 266 21.80 2.07 -4.42
CA ILE A 266 21.45 2.08 -3.00
C ILE A 266 21.48 0.67 -2.43
N ASN A 267 22.31 0.51 -1.39
CA ASN A 267 22.38 -0.69 -0.57
C ASN A 267 21.43 -0.54 0.64
N PRO A 268 20.44 -1.42 0.81
CA PRO A 268 19.38 -1.26 1.82
C PRO A 268 19.79 -1.59 3.26
N GLY A 269 21.06 -1.46 3.63
CA GLY A 269 21.57 -1.71 4.98
C GLY A 269 21.55 -3.20 5.34
N PHE A 270 21.00 -3.60 6.49
CA PHE A 270 20.92 -5.01 6.88
C PHE A 270 19.97 -5.85 6.01
N LEU A 271 19.10 -5.20 5.19
CA LEU A 271 18.31 -5.91 4.20
C LEU A 271 19.09 -6.27 2.92
N THR A 272 20.38 -5.95 2.85
CA THR A 272 21.23 -6.22 1.68
C THR A 272 21.26 -7.69 1.26
N PRO A 273 21.26 -8.69 2.18
CA PRO A 273 21.20 -10.09 1.80
C PRO A 273 19.88 -10.48 1.12
N TRP A 274 18.84 -9.68 1.31
CA TRP A 274 17.55 -9.92 0.70
C TRP A 274 17.53 -9.30 -0.69
N LYS A 275 17.21 -10.13 -1.65
CA LYS A 275 17.15 -9.69 -3.04
C LYS A 275 16.08 -8.61 -3.21
N VAL A 276 16.48 -7.44 -3.65
CA VAL A 276 15.57 -6.39 -4.12
C VAL A 276 15.21 -6.71 -5.56
N ASN A 277 13.93 -6.98 -5.81
CA ASN A 277 13.48 -7.50 -7.09
C ASN A 277 13.26 -6.43 -8.16
N GLY A 278 13.18 -5.16 -7.77
CA GLY A 278 12.72 -4.08 -8.64
C GLY A 278 11.19 -4.04 -8.74
N ALA A 279 10.67 -2.96 -9.31
CA ALA A 279 9.25 -2.82 -9.56
C ALA A 279 8.76 -3.86 -10.58
N TRP A 280 7.50 -4.27 -10.45
CA TRP A 280 6.84 -5.12 -11.43
C TRP A 280 6.29 -4.24 -12.56
N ASP A 281 6.52 -4.66 -13.78
CA ASP A 281 5.90 -4.07 -14.98
C ASP A 281 4.61 -4.84 -15.26
N PHE A 282 3.53 -4.42 -14.59
CA PHE A 282 2.24 -5.09 -14.73
C PHE A 282 1.62 -4.90 -16.12
N ASP A 283 1.88 -3.78 -16.79
CA ASP A 283 1.37 -3.56 -18.15
C ASP A 283 1.99 -4.57 -19.11
N LYS A 284 3.29 -4.80 -19.01
CA LYS A 284 3.97 -5.85 -19.77
C LYS A 284 3.46 -7.25 -19.45
N LEU A 285 3.27 -7.57 -18.14
CA LEU A 285 2.75 -8.87 -17.72
C LEU A 285 1.33 -9.13 -18.23
N MET A 286 0.49 -8.09 -18.23
CA MET A 286 -0.88 -8.19 -18.70
C MET A 286 -1.01 -8.27 -20.21
N ALA A 287 -0.06 -7.70 -20.94
CA ALA A 287 -0.01 -7.75 -22.41
C ALA A 287 0.52 -9.08 -22.97
N ASP A 288 1.11 -9.93 -22.13
CA ASP A 288 1.69 -11.21 -22.54
C ASP A 288 0.68 -12.34 -22.33
N ASP A 289 0.01 -12.75 -23.42
CA ASP A 289 -0.98 -13.83 -23.45
C ASP A 289 -0.35 -15.22 -23.23
N SER A 290 0.98 -15.37 -23.35
CA SER A 290 1.67 -16.62 -23.08
C SER A 290 1.79 -16.91 -21.57
N ILE A 291 1.59 -15.93 -20.73
CA ILE A 291 1.63 -16.05 -19.26
C ILE A 291 0.23 -16.41 -18.75
N PRO A 292 0.04 -17.57 -18.08
CA PRO A 292 -1.26 -17.99 -17.58
C PRO A 292 -1.77 -17.09 -16.44
N ASP A 293 -3.10 -16.91 -16.40
CA ASP A 293 -3.78 -16.07 -15.40
C ASP A 293 -4.09 -16.82 -14.10
N ASN A 294 -4.04 -18.16 -14.11
CA ASN A 294 -4.42 -19.06 -13.01
C ASN A 294 -3.29 -20.03 -12.63
N TRP A 295 -2.08 -19.55 -12.62
CA TRP A 295 -0.88 -20.38 -12.42
C TRP A 295 -0.92 -21.24 -11.15
N THR A 296 -1.44 -20.72 -10.02
CA THR A 296 -1.49 -21.47 -8.75
C THR A 296 -2.41 -22.68 -8.79
N ASP A 297 -3.35 -22.79 -9.71
CA ASP A 297 -4.26 -23.92 -9.83
C ASP A 297 -3.52 -25.20 -10.31
N ASN A 298 -2.47 -25.00 -11.11
CA ASN A 298 -1.65 -26.06 -11.66
C ASN A 298 -0.39 -26.36 -10.81
N GLU A 299 -0.13 -25.56 -9.76
CA GLU A 299 1.06 -25.70 -8.92
C GLU A 299 0.77 -26.61 -7.71
N ASN A 300 1.49 -27.71 -7.58
CA ASN A 300 1.27 -28.74 -6.56
C ASN A 300 2.02 -28.49 -5.24
N ALA A 301 2.96 -27.56 -5.20
CA ALA A 301 3.73 -27.30 -3.99
C ALA A 301 2.82 -26.88 -2.82
N LYS A 302 3.08 -27.45 -1.64
CA LYS A 302 2.30 -27.23 -0.42
C LYS A 302 2.19 -25.74 -0.06
N TYR A 303 3.23 -24.96 -0.35
CA TYR A 303 3.28 -23.53 -0.14
C TYR A 303 2.13 -22.78 -0.85
N PHE A 304 1.86 -23.14 -2.12
CA PHE A 304 0.84 -22.47 -2.93
C PHE A 304 -0.60 -22.86 -2.59
N LYS A 305 -0.80 -23.89 -1.74
CA LYS A 305 -2.13 -24.23 -1.23
C LYS A 305 -2.79 -23.06 -0.48
N LEU A 306 -1.99 -22.24 0.21
CA LEU A 306 -2.51 -21.05 0.92
C LEU A 306 -3.07 -20.01 -0.05
N PHE A 307 -2.42 -19.81 -1.19
CA PHE A 307 -2.88 -18.89 -2.24
C PHE A 307 -4.14 -19.39 -2.92
N ARG A 308 -4.20 -20.67 -3.28
CA ARG A 308 -5.43 -21.27 -3.84
C ARG A 308 -6.63 -21.11 -2.90
N ASN A 309 -6.42 -21.37 -1.61
CA ASN A 309 -7.47 -21.19 -0.62
C ASN A 309 -7.89 -19.72 -0.50
N TYR A 310 -6.95 -18.80 -0.59
CA TYR A 310 -7.23 -17.36 -0.58
C TYR A 310 -8.07 -16.98 -1.80
N TYR A 311 -7.62 -17.31 -3.02
CA TYR A 311 -8.33 -16.94 -4.27
C TYR A 311 -9.74 -17.56 -4.39
N ARG A 312 -10.02 -18.69 -3.73
CA ARG A 312 -11.34 -19.32 -3.73
C ARG A 312 -12.32 -18.71 -2.73
N ASN A 313 -11.82 -18.00 -1.74
CA ASN A 313 -12.62 -17.47 -0.63
C ASN A 313 -12.75 -15.95 -0.66
N THR A 314 -12.16 -15.32 -1.62
CA THR A 314 -12.19 -13.87 -1.84
C THR A 314 -12.56 -13.57 -3.30
#